data_7f2c26fd9bc9bc96e39c09b084893342
#
_entry.id   7f2c26fd9bc9bc96e39c09b084893342
#
_cell.length_a   1.000
_cell.length_b   1.000
_cell.length_c   1.000
_cell.angle_alpha   90.00
_cell.angle_beta   90.00
_cell.angle_gamma   90.00
#
_symmetry.space_group_name_H-M   'P 1'
#
loop_
_entity.id
_entity.type
_entity.pdbx_description
1 polymer ?
#
loop_
_entity_poly.entity_id
_entity_poly.type
_entity_poly.pdbx_seq_one_letter_code
_entity_poly.pdbx_strand_id
1 'polypeptide(L)'
;SADLSEKVARGMTDNALKCKFNGGTLPIGYVIDAEQHFQIDPLTAPFVLETFKRYDAGETISSIMNWLNEQGLTNARGQKLTLNSVGHMLHNRRYIGEFQYRDVVVPDGIPAIVPQNLFDCVQEKLAKNKKAPARHKAEDDYLLTTKLFCGYCGAYLCGESGTSRTGVVHHYYKCVSVKKKRTECHKKPVKKD
;
A
#
# COMPACT_ATOMS: atom_id res chain seq x y z
N SER A 1 5.21 26.89 30.14
CA SER A 1 4.66 25.80 29.26
C SER A 1 5.68 25.33 28.23
N ALA A 2 6.59 26.19 27.73
CA ALA A 2 7.63 25.80 26.77
C ALA A 2 8.63 24.78 27.37
N ASP A 3 9.10 24.99 28.58
CA ASP A 3 10.05 24.13 29.29
C ASP A 3 9.50 22.69 29.52
N LEU A 4 8.20 22.56 29.82
CA LEU A 4 7.57 21.24 29.96
C LEU A 4 7.51 20.46 28.63
N SER A 5 7.19 21.13 27.54
CA SER A 5 7.12 20.49 26.22
C SER A 5 8.50 20.03 25.75
N GLU A 6 9.54 20.78 26.06
CA GLU A 6 10.92 20.43 25.76
C GLU A 6 11.41 19.22 26.57
N LYS A 7 11.10 19.18 27.87
CA LYS A 7 11.40 18.02 28.74
C LYS A 7 10.72 16.75 28.27
N VAL A 8 9.43 16.85 27.87
CA VAL A 8 8.69 15.72 27.30
C VAL A 8 9.31 15.25 25.98
N ALA A 9 9.67 16.17 25.10
CA ALA A 9 10.31 15.84 23.84
C ALA A 9 11.67 15.11 24.02
N ARG A 10 12.49 15.58 24.98
CA ARG A 10 13.76 14.89 25.33
C ARG A 10 13.50 13.48 25.87
N GLY A 11 12.56 13.31 26.81
CA GLY A 11 12.21 12.00 27.34
C GLY A 11 11.71 11.02 26.28
N MET A 12 10.93 11.50 25.31
CA MET A 12 10.48 10.70 24.17
C MET A 12 11.64 10.32 23.24
N THR A 13 12.61 11.21 23.03
CA THR A 13 13.80 10.92 22.23
C THR A 13 14.69 9.89 22.94
N ASP A 14 14.88 9.99 24.26
CA ASP A 14 15.63 9.01 25.05
C ASP A 14 14.97 7.63 25.02
N ASN A 15 13.64 7.58 25.11
CA ASN A 15 12.90 6.33 24.94
C ASN A 15 13.06 5.76 23.53
N ALA A 16 13.06 6.60 22.51
CA ALA A 16 13.24 6.17 21.12
C ALA A 16 14.64 5.57 20.89
N LEU A 17 15.68 6.15 21.46
CA LEU A 17 17.05 5.60 21.41
C LEU A 17 17.16 4.21 22.10
N LYS A 18 16.27 3.94 23.05
CA LYS A 18 16.13 2.63 23.72
C LYS A 18 15.10 1.73 23.03
N CYS A 19 14.61 2.09 21.85
CA CYS A 19 13.56 1.40 21.09
C CYS A 19 12.27 1.16 21.88
N LYS A 20 11.96 2.03 22.84
CA LYS A 20 10.72 1.96 23.63
C LYS A 20 9.54 2.58 22.89
N PHE A 21 8.36 2.02 23.10
CA PHE A 21 7.14 2.50 22.51
C PHE A 21 6.73 3.85 23.11
N ASN A 22 6.64 4.88 22.29
CA ASN A 22 6.27 6.24 22.68
C ASN A 22 4.78 6.56 22.44
N GLY A 23 3.93 5.53 22.38
CA GLY A 23 2.51 5.71 22.09
C GLY A 23 2.19 5.68 20.59
N GLY A 24 0.91 5.88 20.28
CA GLY A 24 0.38 5.82 18.92
C GLY A 24 -0.29 4.49 18.58
N THR A 25 -0.49 4.22 17.30
CA THR A 25 -1.10 2.98 16.84
C THR A 25 -0.07 1.86 16.76
N LEU A 26 -0.31 0.79 17.51
CA LEU A 26 0.53 -0.40 17.47
C LEU A 26 0.22 -1.18 16.17
N PRO A 27 1.26 -1.57 15.39
CA PRO A 27 1.07 -2.44 14.24
C PRO A 27 0.55 -3.83 14.64
N ILE A 28 -0.30 -4.42 13.81
CA ILE A 28 -0.71 -5.83 13.96
C ILE A 28 0.54 -6.71 13.98
N GLY A 29 0.56 -7.73 14.80
CA GLY A 29 1.72 -8.62 14.97
C GLY A 29 2.61 -8.27 16.14
N TYR A 30 2.38 -7.14 16.81
CA TYR A 30 3.14 -6.73 17.99
C TYR A 30 2.25 -6.47 19.20
N VAL A 31 2.81 -6.73 20.35
CA VAL A 31 2.35 -6.30 21.68
C VAL A 31 3.44 -5.52 22.38
N ILE A 32 3.10 -4.78 23.42
CA ILE A 32 4.05 -4.01 24.23
C ILE A 32 4.14 -4.66 25.61
N ASP A 33 5.37 -4.91 26.06
CA ASP A 33 5.64 -5.42 27.39
C ASP A 33 5.56 -4.34 28.49
N ALA A 34 5.71 -4.74 29.74
CA ALA A 34 5.67 -3.84 30.90
C ALA A 34 6.76 -2.76 30.88
N GLU A 35 7.88 -3.00 30.18
CA GLU A 35 9.01 -2.08 30.05
C GLU A 35 8.91 -1.19 28.81
N GLN A 36 7.80 -1.24 28.09
CA GLN A 36 7.50 -0.49 26.86
C GLN A 36 8.32 -0.97 25.64
N HIS A 37 8.76 -2.23 25.60
CA HIS A 37 9.41 -2.79 24.41
C HIS A 37 8.42 -3.56 23.54
N PHE A 38 8.71 -3.57 22.23
CA PHE A 38 7.96 -4.36 21.27
C PHE A 38 8.24 -5.84 21.43
N GLN A 39 7.18 -6.64 21.50
CA GLN A 39 7.24 -8.09 21.50
C GLN A 39 6.38 -8.64 20.36
N ILE A 40 6.76 -9.78 19.79
CA ILE A 40 5.96 -10.44 18.77
C ILE A 40 4.69 -11.00 19.41
N ASP A 41 3.53 -10.65 18.84
CA ASP A 41 2.26 -11.23 19.23
C ASP A 41 2.08 -12.59 18.54
N PRO A 42 2.13 -13.72 19.28
CA PRO A 42 2.02 -15.05 18.67
C PRO A 42 0.67 -15.30 17.99
N LEU A 43 -0.37 -14.53 18.33
CA LEU A 43 -1.70 -14.68 17.75
C LEU A 43 -1.82 -13.99 16.40
N THR A 44 -1.24 -12.81 16.24
CA THR A 44 -1.42 -11.99 15.03
C THR A 44 -0.21 -11.92 14.12
N ALA A 45 1.00 -12.15 14.62
CA ALA A 45 2.23 -12.13 13.80
C ALA A 45 2.23 -13.16 12.64
N PRO A 46 1.70 -14.39 12.80
CA PRO A 46 1.62 -15.34 11.69
C PRO A 46 0.83 -14.80 10.49
N PHE A 47 -0.23 -14.03 10.72
CA PHE A 47 -1.03 -13.42 9.66
C PHE A 47 -0.27 -12.31 8.93
N VAL A 48 0.58 -11.57 9.65
CA VAL A 48 1.47 -10.59 9.03
C VAL A 48 2.44 -11.28 8.09
N LEU A 49 3.16 -12.30 8.54
CA LEU A 49 4.10 -13.05 7.71
C LEU A 49 3.40 -13.67 6.49
N GLU A 50 2.22 -14.25 6.69
CA GLU A 50 1.44 -14.84 5.61
C GLU A 50 0.95 -13.78 4.60
N THR A 51 0.63 -12.57 5.03
CA THR A 51 0.30 -11.43 4.17
C THR A 51 1.43 -11.14 3.18
N PHE A 52 2.67 -11.10 3.65
CA PHE A 52 3.84 -10.88 2.78
C PHE A 52 4.06 -12.05 1.81
N LYS A 53 3.94 -13.29 2.27
CA LYS A 53 4.06 -14.49 1.42
C LYS A 53 3.01 -14.51 0.30
N ARG A 54 1.75 -14.24 0.63
CA ARG A 54 0.64 -14.20 -0.34
C ARG A 54 0.84 -13.11 -1.38
N TYR A 55 1.26 -11.91 -0.95
CA TYR A 55 1.56 -10.84 -1.89
C TYR A 55 2.76 -11.18 -2.79
N ASP A 56 3.79 -11.83 -2.24
CA ASP A 56 4.93 -12.33 -3.01
C ASP A 56 4.52 -13.43 -4.00
N ALA A 57 3.57 -14.30 -3.65
CA ALA A 57 2.99 -15.30 -4.55
C ALA A 57 2.11 -14.68 -5.66
N GLY A 58 1.82 -13.37 -5.62
CA GLY A 58 1.08 -12.66 -6.67
C GLY A 58 -0.39 -12.40 -6.34
N GLU A 59 -0.84 -12.66 -5.12
CA GLU A 59 -2.20 -12.30 -4.70
C GLU A 59 -2.38 -10.77 -4.69
N THR A 60 -3.61 -10.32 -4.95
CA THR A 60 -3.94 -8.89 -4.90
C THR A 60 -4.14 -8.41 -3.45
N ILE A 61 -3.89 -7.12 -3.20
CA ILE A 61 -4.17 -6.50 -1.88
C ILE A 61 -5.63 -6.71 -1.47
N SER A 62 -6.57 -6.72 -2.43
CA SER A 62 -8.00 -6.94 -2.17
C SER A 62 -8.28 -8.36 -1.70
N SER A 63 -7.68 -9.38 -2.33
CA SER A 63 -7.80 -10.78 -1.91
C SER A 63 -7.26 -10.98 -0.50
N ILE A 64 -6.05 -10.46 -0.23
CA ILE A 64 -5.41 -10.54 1.09
C ILE A 64 -6.25 -9.84 2.17
N MET A 65 -6.78 -8.65 1.87
CA MET A 65 -7.66 -7.93 2.79
C MET A 65 -8.91 -8.75 3.16
N ASN A 66 -9.56 -9.35 2.16
CA ASN A 66 -10.74 -10.18 2.40
C ASN A 66 -10.38 -11.38 3.28
N TRP A 67 -9.30 -12.09 2.95
CA TRP A 67 -8.82 -13.19 3.76
C TRP A 67 -8.51 -12.79 5.20
N LEU A 68 -7.79 -11.67 5.45
CA LEU A 68 -7.51 -11.19 6.81
C LEU A 68 -8.81 -10.88 7.59
N ASN A 69 -9.79 -10.27 6.92
CA ASN A 69 -11.10 -9.98 7.53
C ASN A 69 -11.91 -11.25 7.83
N GLU A 70 -11.81 -12.29 6.99
CA GLU A 70 -12.41 -13.61 7.22
C GLU A 70 -11.78 -14.33 8.42
N GLN A 71 -10.46 -14.13 8.64
CA GLN A 71 -9.77 -14.62 9.84
C GLN A 71 -10.10 -13.82 11.11
N GLY A 72 -10.94 -12.79 11.01
CA GLY A 72 -11.36 -11.97 12.15
C GLY A 72 -10.35 -10.91 12.59
N LEU A 73 -9.29 -10.65 11.81
CA LEU A 73 -8.35 -9.58 12.13
C LEU A 73 -9.01 -8.21 12.00
N THR A 74 -8.71 -7.36 12.97
CA THR A 74 -9.21 -5.98 13.00
C THR A 74 -8.06 -4.99 13.18
N ASN A 75 -8.32 -3.74 12.86
CA ASN A 75 -7.41 -2.67 13.21
C ASN A 75 -7.43 -2.37 14.73
N ALA A 76 -6.56 -1.48 15.20
CA ALA A 76 -6.49 -1.10 16.62
C ALA A 76 -7.81 -0.51 17.19
N ARG A 77 -8.79 -0.17 16.34
CA ARG A 77 -10.11 0.34 16.72
C ARG A 77 -11.19 -0.75 16.66
N GLY A 78 -10.82 -2.01 16.44
CA GLY A 78 -11.76 -3.13 16.31
C GLY A 78 -12.56 -3.15 14.99
N GLN A 79 -12.13 -2.37 13.97
CA GLN A 79 -12.80 -2.30 12.68
C GLN A 79 -12.13 -3.22 11.66
N LYS A 80 -12.87 -3.65 10.65
CA LYS A 80 -12.36 -4.42 9.51
C LYS A 80 -11.20 -3.69 8.82
N LEU A 81 -10.25 -4.46 8.34
CA LEU A 81 -9.12 -3.95 7.57
C LEU A 81 -9.58 -3.45 6.20
N THR A 82 -8.95 -2.40 5.72
CA THR A 82 -9.18 -1.77 4.41
C THR A 82 -8.00 -2.05 3.47
N LEU A 83 -8.16 -1.75 2.18
CA LEU A 83 -7.07 -1.81 1.20
C LEU A 83 -5.85 -0.97 1.65
N ASN A 84 -6.10 0.21 2.22
CA ASN A 84 -5.06 1.07 2.74
C ASN A 84 -4.36 0.45 3.96
N SER A 85 -5.09 -0.22 4.85
CA SER A 85 -4.49 -0.92 6.00
C SER A 85 -3.50 -1.97 5.55
N VAL A 86 -3.86 -2.81 4.58
CA VAL A 86 -2.96 -3.84 4.02
C VAL A 86 -1.81 -3.20 3.24
N GLY A 87 -2.08 -2.14 2.47
CA GLY A 87 -1.02 -1.39 1.78
C GLY A 87 0.01 -0.82 2.75
N HIS A 88 -0.43 -0.19 3.84
CA HIS A 88 0.48 0.29 4.90
C HIS A 88 1.24 -0.83 5.58
N MET A 89 0.60 -1.99 5.84
CA MET A 89 1.26 -3.16 6.39
C MET A 89 2.43 -3.61 5.50
N LEU A 90 2.22 -3.76 4.20
CA LEU A 90 3.25 -4.18 3.25
C LEU A 90 4.43 -3.21 3.10
N HIS A 91 4.28 -1.94 3.47
CA HIS A 91 5.35 -0.93 3.45
C HIS A 91 6.01 -0.71 4.82
N ASN A 92 5.50 -1.32 5.88
CA ASN A 92 5.94 -1.01 7.24
C ASN A 92 7.25 -1.71 7.59
N ARG A 93 8.34 -0.96 7.64
CA ARG A 93 9.68 -1.46 7.93
C ARG A 93 9.87 -2.00 9.36
N ARG A 94 8.92 -1.72 10.26
CA ARG A 94 8.94 -2.35 11.60
C ARG A 94 8.89 -3.87 11.53
N TYR A 95 8.26 -4.43 10.50
CA TYR A 95 8.19 -5.89 10.34
C TYR A 95 9.52 -6.57 10.03
N ILE A 96 10.52 -5.83 9.55
CA ILE A 96 11.91 -6.30 9.38
C ILE A 96 12.81 -5.92 10.56
N GLY A 97 12.25 -5.44 11.66
CA GLY A 97 13.02 -5.12 12.88
C GLY A 97 13.43 -3.65 13.02
N GLU A 98 13.12 -2.79 12.05
CA GLU A 98 13.50 -1.38 12.10
C GLU A 98 12.57 -0.60 13.06
N PHE A 99 13.16 -0.02 14.09
CA PHE A 99 12.46 0.93 14.95
C PHE A 99 12.58 2.34 14.36
N GLN A 100 11.46 3.05 14.25
CA GLN A 100 11.45 4.44 13.80
C GLN A 100 10.55 5.30 14.68
N TYR A 101 11.11 6.42 15.14
CA TYR A 101 10.40 7.47 15.84
C TYR A 101 10.98 8.84 15.45
N ARG A 102 10.21 9.68 14.78
CA ARG A 102 10.67 10.96 14.18
C ARG A 102 11.94 10.72 13.35
N ASP A 103 13.05 11.40 13.70
CA ASP A 103 14.34 11.28 13.00
C ASP A 103 15.22 10.14 13.52
N VAL A 104 14.78 9.44 14.58
CA VAL A 104 15.51 8.30 15.15
C VAL A 104 15.10 7.04 14.40
N VAL A 105 16.08 6.42 13.74
CA VAL A 105 15.93 5.12 13.06
C VAL A 105 16.98 4.17 13.62
N VAL A 106 16.53 3.05 14.18
CA VAL A 106 17.41 2.02 14.74
C VAL A 106 17.16 0.72 14.00
N PRO A 107 18.10 0.25 13.16
CA PRO A 107 18.04 -1.09 12.58
C PRO A 107 18.05 -2.14 13.69
N ASP A 108 17.30 -3.22 13.51
CA ASP A 108 17.17 -4.32 14.49
C ASP A 108 16.77 -3.87 15.91
N GLY A 109 16.11 -2.70 16.02
CA GLY A 109 15.66 -2.13 17.28
C GLY A 109 14.43 -2.82 17.88
N ILE A 110 13.72 -3.62 17.11
CA ILE A 110 12.54 -4.41 17.53
C ILE A 110 12.60 -5.82 16.90
N PRO A 111 11.90 -6.81 17.47
CA PRO A 111 11.87 -8.16 16.90
C PRO A 111 11.28 -8.16 15.49
N ALA A 112 11.98 -8.77 14.53
CA ALA A 112 11.50 -8.89 13.15
C ALA A 112 10.47 -10.02 13.03
N ILE A 113 9.37 -9.77 12.30
CA ILE A 113 8.34 -10.78 11.95
C ILE A 113 8.57 -11.32 10.54
N VAL A 114 9.05 -10.46 9.64
CA VAL A 114 9.23 -10.75 8.22
C VAL A 114 10.71 -10.77 7.89
N PRO A 115 11.21 -11.82 7.21
CA PRO A 115 12.60 -11.84 6.73
C PRO A 115 12.88 -10.70 5.74
N GLN A 116 14.07 -10.11 5.81
CA GLN A 116 14.49 -8.99 4.96
C GLN A 116 14.31 -9.29 3.47
N ASN A 117 14.75 -10.47 3.02
CA ASN A 117 14.65 -10.87 1.62
C ASN A 117 13.20 -10.91 1.10
N LEU A 118 12.26 -11.39 1.92
CA LEU A 118 10.84 -11.42 1.55
C LEU A 118 10.27 -9.99 1.49
N PHE A 119 10.64 -9.15 2.43
CA PHE A 119 10.22 -7.75 2.42
C PHE A 119 10.71 -7.04 1.14
N ASP A 120 11.98 -7.20 0.78
CA ASP A 120 12.57 -6.57 -0.41
C ASP A 120 11.90 -7.04 -1.70
N CYS A 121 11.64 -8.36 -1.85
CA CYS A 121 10.87 -8.89 -2.98
C CYS A 121 9.48 -8.26 -3.09
N VAL A 122 8.81 -8.07 -1.96
CA VAL A 122 7.49 -7.41 -1.91
C VAL A 122 7.59 -5.95 -2.31
N GLN A 123 8.61 -5.19 -1.84
CA GLN A 123 8.80 -3.79 -2.25
C GLN A 123 9.05 -3.64 -3.75
N GLU A 124 9.84 -4.52 -4.36
CA GLU A 124 10.05 -4.53 -5.81
C GLU A 124 8.75 -4.76 -6.58
N LYS A 125 7.91 -5.71 -6.12
CA LYS A 125 6.60 -5.98 -6.72
C LYS A 125 5.64 -4.80 -6.57
N LEU A 126 5.61 -4.17 -5.39
CA LEU A 126 4.81 -2.96 -5.15
C LEU A 126 5.24 -1.82 -6.08
N ALA A 127 6.54 -1.61 -6.27
CA ALA A 127 7.08 -0.58 -7.16
C ALA A 127 6.71 -0.85 -8.64
N LYS A 128 6.77 -2.10 -9.09
CA LYS A 128 6.33 -2.53 -10.44
C LYS A 128 4.82 -2.32 -10.62
N ASN A 129 4.02 -2.74 -9.64
CA ASN A 129 2.57 -2.67 -9.70
C ASN A 129 2.04 -1.22 -9.63
N LYS A 130 2.75 -0.31 -8.95
CA LYS A 130 2.41 1.12 -8.90
C LYS A 130 2.40 1.77 -10.30
N LYS A 131 3.24 1.27 -11.20
CA LYS A 131 3.35 1.75 -12.58
C LYS A 131 2.45 0.97 -13.55
N ALA A 132 1.95 -0.21 -13.16
CA ALA A 132 1.11 -1.02 -14.01
C ALA A 132 -0.35 -0.55 -13.91
N PRO A 133 -1.04 -0.31 -15.04
CA PRO A 133 -2.48 -0.04 -15.02
C PRO A 133 -3.24 -1.30 -14.60
N ALA A 134 -4.38 -1.10 -13.94
CA ALA A 134 -5.27 -2.18 -13.52
C ALA A 134 -5.68 -3.04 -14.74
N ARG A 135 -5.26 -4.29 -14.74
CA ARG A 135 -5.66 -5.29 -15.74
C ARG A 135 -7.04 -5.84 -15.35
N HIS A 136 -7.89 -6.14 -16.35
CA HIS A 136 -9.15 -6.88 -16.21
C HIS A 136 -10.29 -6.22 -15.42
N LYS A 137 -10.57 -4.92 -15.65
CA LYS A 137 -11.84 -4.31 -15.22
C LYS A 137 -12.84 -4.05 -16.37
N ALA A 138 -12.44 -4.24 -17.62
CA ALA A 138 -13.32 -4.07 -18.77
C ALA A 138 -13.84 -5.45 -19.22
N GLU A 139 -15.12 -5.54 -19.50
CA GLU A 139 -15.75 -6.71 -20.14
C GLU A 139 -15.17 -6.97 -21.53
N ASP A 140 -14.47 -6.00 -22.09
CA ASP A 140 -13.87 -6.04 -23.41
C ASP A 140 -12.35 -5.91 -23.37
N ASP A 141 -11.68 -6.61 -24.27
CA ASP A 141 -10.22 -6.75 -24.27
C ASP A 141 -9.53 -5.59 -25.01
N TYR A 142 -9.01 -4.63 -24.26
CA TYR A 142 -8.26 -3.48 -24.79
C TYR A 142 -6.76 -3.79 -24.86
N LEU A 143 -6.34 -4.53 -25.89
CA LEU A 143 -4.97 -5.05 -26.09
C LEU A 143 -3.89 -3.96 -26.13
N LEU A 144 -4.24 -2.75 -26.58
CA LEU A 144 -3.30 -1.62 -26.70
C LEU A 144 -3.23 -0.74 -25.45
N THR A 145 -3.96 -1.09 -24.40
CA THR A 145 -3.85 -0.36 -23.12
C THR A 145 -2.41 -0.42 -22.62
N THR A 146 -1.81 0.72 -22.33
CA THR A 146 -0.40 0.91 -21.94
C THR A 146 0.66 0.75 -23.03
N LYS A 147 0.28 0.30 -24.21
CA LYS A 147 1.17 0.21 -25.37
C LYS A 147 1.03 1.40 -26.33
N LEU A 148 -0.09 2.12 -26.24
CA LEU A 148 -0.42 3.24 -27.10
C LEU A 148 -0.20 4.56 -26.33
N PHE A 149 0.56 5.47 -26.94
CA PHE A 149 0.91 6.77 -26.36
C PHE A 149 0.26 7.91 -27.16
N CYS A 150 -0.07 8.98 -26.46
CA CYS A 150 -0.61 10.19 -27.07
C CYS A 150 0.51 10.98 -27.77
N GLY A 151 0.41 11.17 -29.09
CA GLY A 151 1.37 11.96 -29.85
C GLY A 151 1.42 13.46 -29.51
N TYR A 152 0.44 13.99 -28.73
CA TYR A 152 0.43 15.39 -28.29
C TYR A 152 1.10 15.60 -26.94
N CYS A 153 0.88 14.70 -25.96
CA CYS A 153 1.34 14.89 -24.59
C CYS A 153 2.15 13.72 -24.01
N GLY A 154 2.43 12.69 -24.79
CA GLY A 154 3.22 11.52 -24.38
C GLY A 154 2.53 10.60 -23.36
N ALA A 155 1.33 10.95 -22.84
CA ALA A 155 0.62 10.13 -21.87
C ALA A 155 0.02 8.87 -22.51
N TYR A 156 -0.23 7.83 -21.72
CA TYR A 156 -0.90 6.62 -22.21
C TYR A 156 -2.33 6.89 -22.71
N LEU A 157 -2.74 6.08 -23.68
CA LEU A 157 -4.14 5.92 -23.99
C LEU A 157 -4.71 4.72 -23.22
N CYS A 158 -5.91 4.87 -22.66
CA CYS A 158 -6.63 3.80 -21.98
C CYS A 158 -7.90 3.46 -22.72
N GLY A 159 -8.31 2.20 -22.65
CA GLY A 159 -9.58 1.73 -23.17
C GLY A 159 -10.75 2.39 -22.46
N GLU A 160 -11.78 2.75 -23.21
CA GLU A 160 -13.04 3.31 -22.73
C GLU A 160 -14.16 2.88 -23.65
N SER A 161 -15.31 2.54 -23.09
CA SER A 161 -16.53 2.29 -23.87
C SER A 161 -17.53 3.41 -23.67
N GLY A 162 -18.35 3.65 -24.68
CA GLY A 162 -19.45 4.61 -24.63
C GLY A 162 -20.64 4.06 -25.38
N THR A 163 -21.85 4.15 -24.78
CA THR A 163 -23.09 3.73 -25.41
C THR A 163 -23.71 4.89 -26.20
N SER A 164 -23.99 4.66 -27.45
CA SER A 164 -24.70 5.64 -28.30
C SER A 164 -26.15 5.78 -27.86
N ARG A 165 -26.83 6.82 -28.36
CA ARG A 165 -28.26 7.03 -28.13
C ARG A 165 -29.11 5.87 -28.67
N THR A 166 -28.61 5.12 -29.64
CA THR A 166 -29.26 3.94 -30.24
C THR A 166 -28.96 2.63 -29.49
N GLY A 167 -28.28 2.69 -28.34
CA GLY A 167 -27.93 1.51 -27.53
C GLY A 167 -26.67 0.77 -27.97
N VAL A 168 -26.02 1.19 -29.06
CA VAL A 168 -24.80 0.55 -29.56
C VAL A 168 -23.63 0.96 -28.70
N VAL A 169 -22.85 -0.03 -28.20
CA VAL A 169 -21.63 0.20 -27.46
C VAL A 169 -20.47 0.40 -28.44
N HIS A 170 -19.74 1.48 -28.28
CA HIS A 170 -18.54 1.80 -29.05
C HIS A 170 -17.31 1.77 -28.14
N HIS A 171 -16.20 1.24 -28.65
CA HIS A 171 -14.95 1.07 -27.92
C HIS A 171 -13.88 2.02 -28.47
N TYR A 172 -13.17 2.70 -27.56
CA TYR A 172 -12.18 3.72 -27.90
C TYR A 172 -10.93 3.60 -27.05
N TYR A 173 -9.81 4.15 -27.55
CA TYR A 173 -8.64 4.49 -26.77
C TYR A 173 -8.61 6.00 -26.54
N LYS A 174 -8.64 6.43 -25.27
CA LYS A 174 -8.67 7.83 -24.87
C LYS A 174 -7.42 8.21 -24.09
N CYS A 175 -6.86 9.37 -24.37
CA CYS A 175 -5.70 9.88 -23.63
C CYS A 175 -6.03 10.07 -22.14
N VAL A 176 -5.18 9.54 -21.24
CA VAL A 176 -5.38 9.62 -19.79
C VAL A 176 -5.36 11.07 -19.30
N SER A 177 -4.55 11.95 -19.93
CA SER A 177 -4.54 13.38 -19.58
C SER A 177 -5.85 14.07 -19.90
N VAL A 178 -6.46 13.77 -21.06
CA VAL A 178 -7.80 14.26 -21.43
C VAL A 178 -8.86 13.71 -20.47
N LYS A 179 -8.82 12.41 -20.17
CA LYS A 179 -9.78 11.77 -19.26
C LYS A 179 -9.74 12.35 -17.86
N LYS A 180 -8.54 12.64 -17.36
CA LYS A 180 -8.33 13.14 -15.99
C LYS A 180 -8.26 14.67 -15.91
N LYS A 181 -8.46 15.38 -17.02
CA LYS A 181 -8.38 16.86 -17.13
C LYS A 181 -7.10 17.43 -16.50
N ARG A 182 -5.95 16.73 -16.68
CA ARG A 182 -4.67 17.10 -16.04
C ARG A 182 -3.80 18.06 -16.86
N THR A 183 -4.05 18.13 -18.17
CA THR A 183 -3.30 18.97 -19.12
C THR A 183 -4.23 19.49 -20.21
N GLU A 184 -3.79 20.49 -20.98
CA GLU A 184 -4.50 21.02 -22.14
C GLU A 184 -4.44 20.10 -23.38
N CYS A 185 -4.35 18.81 -23.19
CA CYS A 185 -4.31 17.83 -24.27
C CYS A 185 -5.69 17.72 -24.96
N HIS A 186 -5.74 17.95 -26.26
CA HIS A 186 -6.95 17.92 -27.07
C HIS A 186 -7.08 16.66 -27.95
N LYS A 187 -6.33 15.59 -27.63
CA LYS A 187 -6.37 14.35 -28.41
C LYS A 187 -7.78 13.76 -28.43
N LYS A 188 -8.37 13.65 -29.62
CA LYS A 188 -9.64 12.95 -29.82
C LYS A 188 -9.47 11.46 -29.52
N PRO A 189 -10.52 10.78 -29.00
CA PRO A 189 -10.51 9.34 -28.84
C PRO A 189 -10.24 8.63 -30.18
N VAL A 190 -9.51 7.53 -30.13
CA VAL A 190 -9.23 6.66 -31.28
C VAL A 190 -10.15 5.45 -31.16
N LYS A 191 -10.87 5.09 -32.22
CA LYS A 191 -11.69 3.88 -32.24
C LYS A 191 -10.80 2.65 -32.07
N LYS A 192 -11.34 1.61 -31.44
CA LYS A 192 -10.64 0.35 -31.23
C LYS A 192 -10.51 -0.47 -32.52
N ASP A 193 -11.48 -0.30 -33.42
CA ASP A 193 -11.63 -1.04 -34.68
C ASP A 193 -10.87 -0.36 -35.82
#